data_68bc19bfdbca872f0d6766b0ca1408f7
#
_entry.id   68bc19bfdbca872f0d6766b0ca1408f7
#
_cell.length_a   1.000
_cell.length_b   1.000
_cell.length_c   1.000
_cell.angle_alpha   90.00
_cell.angle_beta   90.00
_cell.angle_gamma   90.00
#
_symmetry.space_group_name_H-M   'P 1'
#
loop_
_entity.id
_entity.type
_entity.pdbx_description
1 polymer ?
#
loop_
_entity_poly.entity_id
_entity_poly.type
_entity_poly.pdbx_seq_one_letter_code
_entity_poly.pdbx_strand_id
1 'polypeptide(L)'
;MATILINSATLVSAGHPLHLSTVDVLVKNGKIEQIAKNIKSEDKKLQVIDGKDSFLSVGFFDLNVNFGEPGYETKEDIQTGTAASAAGGFTAVAVQPNTNPPIHSRSEVALIVNSAKGNLVDVFPVGTVSKKREGNELAELYDMKVTGAVAYSDGTHSIQQAGLMSRALLYAKGFGGLIMAFPEDDSIAADNKMNEGEVSTYLGMKGIPNLAESVMISRDLFLAEYKHQRVLTRDASD
;
A
#
# COMPACT_ATOMS: atom_id res chain seq x y z
N MET A 1 23.81 1.70 -20.67
CA MET A 1 23.02 1.13 -19.56
C MET A 1 23.87 0.05 -18.92
N ALA A 2 23.75 -0.17 -17.61
CA ALA A 2 24.58 -1.11 -16.86
C ALA A 2 24.06 -2.55 -17.05
N THR A 3 25.00 -3.50 -17.16
CA THR A 3 24.73 -4.93 -17.05
C THR A 3 25.18 -5.38 -15.67
N ILE A 4 24.32 -6.01 -14.89
CA ILE A 4 24.57 -6.45 -13.51
C ILE A 4 24.38 -7.96 -13.45
N LEU A 5 25.35 -8.65 -12.86
CA LEU A 5 25.25 -10.07 -12.54
C LEU A 5 25.24 -10.21 -11.00
N ILE A 6 24.14 -10.68 -10.46
CA ILE A 6 24.06 -11.09 -9.06
C ILE A 6 24.44 -12.57 -9.04
N ASN A 7 25.54 -12.91 -8.37
CA ASN A 7 26.13 -14.22 -8.39
C ASN A 7 25.83 -15.00 -7.10
N SER A 8 25.47 -16.27 -7.22
CA SER A 8 25.34 -17.22 -6.10
C SER A 8 24.33 -16.85 -5.01
N ALA A 9 23.25 -16.13 -5.34
CA ALA A 9 22.20 -15.80 -4.38
C ALA A 9 21.15 -16.92 -4.28
N THR A 10 20.55 -17.09 -3.09
CA THR A 10 19.40 -17.98 -2.90
C THR A 10 18.13 -17.28 -3.35
N LEU A 11 17.48 -17.78 -4.41
CA LEU A 11 16.27 -17.17 -4.96
C LEU A 11 15.05 -17.46 -4.10
N VAL A 12 14.37 -16.41 -3.62
CA VAL A 12 13.10 -16.49 -2.90
C VAL A 12 11.97 -16.00 -3.80
N SER A 13 11.31 -16.92 -4.49
CA SER A 13 10.19 -16.65 -5.40
C SER A 13 9.30 -17.88 -5.52
N ALA A 14 8.24 -17.95 -4.74
CA ALA A 14 7.40 -19.15 -4.58
C ALA A 14 6.79 -19.71 -5.88
N GLY A 15 6.59 -18.87 -6.90
CA GLY A 15 6.09 -19.31 -8.22
C GLY A 15 7.17 -19.70 -9.24
N HIS A 16 8.46 -19.58 -8.89
CA HIS A 16 9.55 -19.84 -9.82
C HIS A 16 10.12 -21.26 -9.66
N PRO A 17 10.43 -22.00 -10.74
CA PRO A 17 10.96 -23.37 -10.64
C PRO A 17 12.28 -23.50 -9.87
N LEU A 18 13.08 -22.41 -9.78
CA LEU A 18 14.34 -22.36 -9.04
C LEU A 18 14.17 -21.77 -7.63
N HIS A 19 12.95 -21.71 -7.09
CA HIS A 19 12.71 -21.26 -5.71
C HIS A 19 13.58 -22.02 -4.71
N LEU A 20 14.19 -21.29 -3.78
CA LEU A 20 15.14 -21.78 -2.77
C LEU A 20 16.40 -22.45 -3.33
N SER A 21 16.70 -22.25 -4.61
CA SER A 21 17.96 -22.67 -5.20
C SER A 21 18.97 -21.53 -5.24
N THR A 22 20.26 -21.89 -5.13
CA THR A 22 21.36 -20.94 -5.39
C THR A 22 21.48 -20.72 -6.88
N VAL A 23 21.36 -19.49 -7.33
CA VAL A 23 21.32 -19.07 -8.73
C VAL A 23 22.12 -17.80 -8.97
N ASP A 24 22.44 -17.58 -10.23
CA ASP A 24 22.88 -16.29 -10.73
C ASP A 24 21.72 -15.58 -11.42
N VAL A 25 21.67 -14.25 -11.34
CA VAL A 25 20.67 -13.43 -12.01
C VAL A 25 21.35 -12.34 -12.82
N LEU A 26 21.14 -12.39 -14.15
CA LEU A 26 21.64 -11.37 -15.07
C LEU A 26 20.56 -10.32 -15.30
N VAL A 27 20.90 -9.08 -14.97
CA VAL A 27 20.06 -7.91 -15.22
C VAL A 27 20.71 -7.06 -16.30
N LYS A 28 19.95 -6.76 -17.35
CA LYS A 28 20.39 -5.93 -18.46
C LYS A 28 19.36 -4.88 -18.80
N ASN A 29 19.79 -3.65 -18.88
CA ASN A 29 18.91 -2.52 -19.17
C ASN A 29 17.71 -2.41 -18.18
N GLY A 30 17.93 -2.71 -16.88
CA GLY A 30 16.91 -2.65 -15.84
C GLY A 30 15.90 -3.82 -15.86
N LYS A 31 16.14 -4.87 -16.66
CA LYS A 31 15.28 -6.06 -16.72
C LYS A 31 16.07 -7.32 -16.45
N ILE A 32 15.45 -8.26 -15.77
CA ILE A 32 15.99 -9.61 -15.59
C ILE A 32 16.01 -10.29 -16.98
N GLU A 33 17.20 -10.60 -17.46
CA GLU A 33 17.41 -11.29 -18.74
C GLU A 33 17.49 -12.81 -18.56
N GLN A 34 18.12 -13.25 -17.48
CA GLN A 34 18.32 -14.67 -17.21
C GLN A 34 18.42 -14.97 -15.72
N ILE A 35 17.84 -16.10 -15.31
CA ILE A 35 18.02 -16.72 -13.98
C ILE A 35 18.47 -18.15 -14.23
N ALA A 36 19.69 -18.51 -13.85
CA ALA A 36 20.24 -19.83 -14.04
C ALA A 36 21.43 -20.08 -13.09
N LYS A 37 22.00 -21.29 -13.11
CA LYS A 37 23.26 -21.58 -12.43
C LYS A 37 24.43 -21.29 -13.36
N ASN A 38 25.47 -20.65 -12.85
CA ASN A 38 26.73 -20.38 -13.56
C ASN A 38 26.56 -19.56 -14.86
N ILE A 39 25.95 -18.39 -14.76
CA ILE A 39 25.80 -17.47 -15.89
C ILE A 39 27.18 -16.88 -16.24
N LYS A 40 27.58 -17.01 -17.49
CA LYS A 40 28.77 -16.34 -18.04
C LYS A 40 28.32 -15.15 -18.89
N SER A 41 28.91 -13.98 -18.67
CA SER A 41 28.67 -12.80 -19.48
C SER A 41 30.01 -12.27 -20.01
N GLU A 42 30.04 -11.96 -21.31
CA GLU A 42 31.22 -11.37 -21.98
C GLU A 42 31.15 -9.84 -22.02
N ASP A 43 30.17 -9.23 -21.33
CA ASP A 43 29.99 -7.79 -21.32
C ASP A 43 31.15 -7.12 -20.55
N LYS A 44 31.93 -6.27 -21.22
CA LYS A 44 33.07 -5.55 -20.64
C LYS A 44 32.66 -4.53 -19.55
N LYS A 45 31.37 -4.20 -19.46
CA LYS A 45 30.82 -3.28 -18.46
C LYS A 45 30.01 -4.01 -17.38
N LEU A 46 30.22 -5.32 -17.23
CA LEU A 46 29.55 -6.14 -16.25
C LEU A 46 29.93 -5.71 -14.84
N GLN A 47 28.92 -5.33 -14.06
CA GLN A 47 29.04 -5.18 -12.62
C GLN A 47 28.62 -6.48 -11.96
N VAL A 48 29.49 -7.07 -11.16
CA VAL A 48 29.21 -8.32 -10.41
C VAL A 48 28.89 -7.97 -8.97
N ILE A 49 27.76 -8.48 -8.46
CA ILE A 49 27.37 -8.43 -7.06
C ILE A 49 27.48 -9.84 -6.51
N ASP A 50 28.32 -10.05 -5.50
CA ASP A 50 28.42 -11.33 -4.80
C ASP A 50 27.19 -11.48 -3.86
N GLY A 51 26.35 -12.44 -4.20
CA GLY A 51 25.13 -12.79 -3.45
C GLY A 51 25.31 -14.05 -2.60
N LYS A 52 26.55 -14.53 -2.40
CA LYS A 52 26.82 -15.71 -1.57
C LYS A 52 26.24 -15.50 -0.16
N ASP A 53 25.57 -16.52 0.35
CA ASP A 53 24.92 -16.53 1.67
C ASP A 53 23.80 -15.46 1.82
N SER A 54 23.34 -14.89 0.71
CA SER A 54 22.26 -13.90 0.67
C SER A 54 21.02 -14.45 -0.01
N PHE A 55 19.86 -13.86 0.31
CA PHE A 55 18.59 -14.14 -0.34
C PHE A 55 18.29 -13.06 -1.37
N LEU A 56 17.76 -13.47 -2.52
CA LEU A 56 17.27 -12.58 -3.57
C LEU A 56 15.77 -12.81 -3.76
N SER A 57 14.98 -11.78 -3.51
CA SER A 57 13.52 -11.79 -3.70
C SER A 57 13.08 -10.66 -4.60
N VAL A 58 11.79 -10.64 -4.96
CA VAL A 58 11.13 -9.42 -5.44
C VAL A 58 11.22 -8.36 -4.34
N GLY A 59 11.28 -7.08 -4.72
CA GLY A 59 11.29 -5.98 -3.78
C GLY A 59 9.98 -5.92 -2.97
N PHE A 60 10.05 -5.38 -1.77
CA PHE A 60 8.87 -5.22 -0.93
C PHE A 60 7.96 -4.13 -1.46
N PHE A 61 6.66 -4.30 -1.22
CA PHE A 61 5.64 -3.30 -1.50
C PHE A 61 4.90 -2.95 -0.19
N ASP A 62 5.04 -1.72 0.27
CA ASP A 62 4.27 -1.24 1.42
C ASP A 62 2.94 -0.66 0.95
N LEU A 63 1.85 -1.24 1.43
CA LEU A 63 0.48 -0.83 1.04
C LEU A 63 -0.05 0.36 1.85
N ASN A 64 0.71 0.87 2.84
CA ASN A 64 0.16 1.79 3.82
C ASN A 64 1.19 2.81 4.34
N VAL A 65 1.72 3.65 3.45
CA VAL A 65 2.64 4.71 3.87
C VAL A 65 1.95 6.08 3.95
N ASN A 66 2.41 6.92 4.87
CA ASN A 66 1.95 8.30 5.04
C ASN A 66 3.11 9.26 4.78
N PHE A 67 3.24 9.79 3.56
CA PHE A 67 4.26 10.78 3.19
C PHE A 67 3.71 12.14 3.46
N GLY A 68 2.86 12.61 3.99
CA GLY A 68 2.42 13.94 4.36
C GLY A 68 2.26 14.97 3.22
N GLU A 69 2.84 14.76 2.06
CA GLU A 69 2.71 15.63 0.90
C GLU A 69 1.47 15.23 0.06
N PRO A 70 0.56 16.23 -0.25
CA PRO A 70 0.62 17.66 0.09
C PRO A 70 0.14 18.00 1.50
N GLY A 71 0.68 19.10 2.05
CA GLY A 71 0.15 19.83 3.19
C GLY A 71 0.73 19.49 4.56
N TYR A 72 1.52 18.45 4.67
CA TYR A 72 2.23 18.05 5.90
C TYR A 72 3.70 17.72 5.63
N GLU A 73 4.31 18.41 4.68
CA GLU A 73 5.70 18.19 4.23
C GLU A 73 6.73 18.34 5.35
N THR A 74 6.38 19.04 6.43
CA THR A 74 7.23 19.13 7.63
C THR A 74 7.36 17.80 8.40
N LYS A 75 6.45 16.85 8.16
CA LYS A 75 6.52 15.50 8.74
C LYS A 75 7.32 14.57 7.85
N GLU A 76 6.94 14.50 6.58
CA GLU A 76 7.56 13.70 5.53
C GLU A 76 7.10 14.22 4.17
N ASP A 77 7.96 14.15 3.16
CA ASP A 77 7.64 14.42 1.77
C ASP A 77 7.90 13.19 0.88
N ILE A 78 7.55 13.30 -0.41
CA ILE A 78 7.71 12.18 -1.34
C ILE A 78 9.20 11.84 -1.55
N GLN A 79 10.10 12.82 -1.52
CA GLN A 79 11.54 12.60 -1.78
C GLN A 79 12.19 11.86 -0.60
N THR A 80 11.98 12.34 0.61
CA THR A 80 12.55 11.75 1.82
C THR A 80 11.90 10.42 2.14
N GLY A 81 10.57 10.30 1.96
CA GLY A 81 9.84 9.05 2.14
C GLY A 81 10.26 7.95 1.17
N THR A 82 10.48 8.27 -0.11
CA THR A 82 10.98 7.29 -1.09
C THR A 82 12.43 6.91 -0.83
N ALA A 83 13.27 7.84 -0.36
CA ALA A 83 14.64 7.52 0.04
C ALA A 83 14.69 6.56 1.25
N ALA A 84 13.85 6.80 2.26
CA ALA A 84 13.71 5.91 3.41
C ALA A 84 13.17 4.53 2.99
N SER A 85 12.17 4.49 2.11
CA SER A 85 11.62 3.24 1.56
C SER A 85 12.68 2.43 0.81
N ALA A 86 13.48 3.08 -0.05
CA ALA A 86 14.58 2.42 -0.76
C ALA A 86 15.62 1.85 0.21
N ALA A 87 15.97 2.58 1.26
CA ALA A 87 16.89 2.11 2.30
C ALA A 87 16.34 0.90 3.07
N GLY A 88 15.01 0.81 3.22
CA GLY A 88 14.31 -0.33 3.82
C GLY A 88 14.12 -1.54 2.88
N GLY A 89 14.56 -1.45 1.62
CA GLY A 89 14.40 -2.53 0.63
C GLY A 89 13.05 -2.56 -0.06
N PHE A 90 12.23 -1.52 0.07
CA PHE A 90 10.98 -1.37 -0.67
C PHE A 90 11.26 -0.86 -2.08
N THR A 91 10.59 -1.43 -3.07
CA THR A 91 10.64 -1.00 -4.47
C THR A 91 9.38 -0.26 -4.88
N ALA A 92 8.32 -0.39 -4.10
CA ALA A 92 7.06 0.28 -4.34
C ALA A 92 6.35 0.60 -3.01
N VAL A 93 5.56 1.67 -2.99
CA VAL A 93 4.76 2.09 -1.84
C VAL A 93 3.40 2.62 -2.29
N ALA A 94 2.35 2.39 -1.47
CA ALA A 94 1.03 2.97 -1.65
C ALA A 94 0.80 4.08 -0.63
N VAL A 95 0.70 5.32 -1.11
CA VAL A 95 0.56 6.52 -0.27
C VAL A 95 -0.91 6.72 0.10
N GLN A 96 -1.19 6.74 1.39
CA GLN A 96 -2.52 6.95 1.95
C GLN A 96 -3.01 8.39 1.75
N PRO A 97 -4.34 8.62 1.67
CA PRO A 97 -4.91 9.93 1.40
C PRO A 97 -4.97 10.85 2.64
N ASN A 98 -4.09 10.63 3.62
CA ASN A 98 -4.01 11.38 4.87
C ASN A 98 -3.25 12.71 4.69
N THR A 99 -3.55 13.45 3.65
CA THR A 99 -2.90 14.70 3.23
C THR A 99 -3.83 15.90 3.39
N ASN A 100 -3.36 17.10 3.11
CA ASN A 100 -4.16 18.32 3.15
C ASN A 100 -3.88 19.19 1.89
N PRO A 101 -4.79 19.24 0.89
CA PRO A 101 -6.07 18.50 0.89
C PRO A 101 -5.89 16.98 0.83
N PRO A 102 -6.90 16.19 1.27
CA PRO A 102 -6.88 14.74 1.06
C PRO A 102 -6.84 14.41 -0.43
N ILE A 103 -6.30 13.22 -0.78
CA ILE A 103 -6.24 12.76 -2.18
C ILE A 103 -7.65 12.34 -2.63
N HIS A 104 -8.54 13.31 -2.89
CA HIS A 104 -9.96 13.06 -3.14
C HIS A 104 -10.41 13.39 -4.57
N SER A 105 -9.49 13.86 -5.39
CA SER A 105 -9.77 14.17 -6.79
C SER A 105 -8.57 13.86 -7.70
N ARG A 106 -8.80 13.98 -8.98
CA ARG A 106 -7.80 13.82 -10.03
C ARG A 106 -6.57 14.71 -9.83
N SER A 107 -6.72 15.92 -9.31
CA SER A 107 -5.63 16.88 -9.15
C SER A 107 -4.60 16.44 -8.13
N GLU A 108 -5.05 15.95 -6.98
CA GLU A 108 -4.14 15.44 -5.94
C GLU A 108 -3.43 14.16 -6.38
N VAL A 109 -4.16 13.24 -7.06
CA VAL A 109 -3.54 12.05 -7.65
C VAL A 109 -2.44 12.43 -8.64
N ALA A 110 -2.71 13.39 -9.55
CA ALA A 110 -1.74 13.84 -10.52
C ALA A 110 -0.52 14.51 -9.87
N LEU A 111 -0.73 15.24 -8.78
CA LEU A 111 0.36 15.84 -7.99
C LEU A 111 1.33 14.76 -7.49
N ILE A 112 0.81 13.73 -6.78
CA ILE A 112 1.62 12.63 -6.24
C ILE A 112 2.39 11.92 -7.38
N VAL A 113 1.68 11.53 -8.44
CA VAL A 113 2.29 10.83 -9.58
C VAL A 113 3.41 11.66 -10.24
N ASN A 114 3.22 12.98 -10.33
CA ASN A 114 4.25 13.85 -10.94
C ASN A 114 5.43 14.10 -10.00
N SER A 115 5.19 14.32 -8.70
CA SER A 115 6.25 14.51 -7.70
C SER A 115 7.12 13.28 -7.51
N ALA A 116 6.55 12.09 -7.75
CA ALA A 116 7.28 10.82 -7.62
C ALA A 116 8.13 10.46 -8.84
N LYS A 117 8.02 11.20 -9.96
CA LYS A 117 8.78 10.86 -11.18
C LYS A 117 10.28 10.91 -10.95
N GLY A 118 10.96 9.83 -11.35
CA GLY A 118 12.42 9.73 -11.28
C GLY A 118 12.97 9.23 -9.94
N ASN A 119 12.13 8.94 -8.97
CA ASN A 119 12.55 8.30 -7.73
C ASN A 119 12.91 6.83 -7.96
N LEU A 120 13.67 6.24 -7.04
CA LEU A 120 14.06 4.82 -7.08
C LEU A 120 12.89 3.89 -6.72
N VAL A 121 11.93 4.38 -5.95
CA VAL A 121 10.75 3.63 -5.48
C VAL A 121 9.53 4.12 -6.24
N ASP A 122 8.74 3.19 -6.74
CA ASP A 122 7.46 3.49 -7.39
C ASP A 122 6.44 3.94 -6.33
N VAL A 123 5.81 5.09 -6.56
CA VAL A 123 4.81 5.66 -5.64
C VAL A 123 3.43 5.57 -6.26
N PHE A 124 2.54 4.87 -5.58
CA PHE A 124 1.17 4.66 -6.00
C PHE A 124 0.21 5.42 -5.07
N PRO A 125 -0.52 6.43 -5.54
CA PRO A 125 -1.50 7.11 -4.71
C PRO A 125 -2.72 6.23 -4.43
N VAL A 126 -3.18 6.25 -3.18
CA VAL A 126 -4.49 5.77 -2.76
C VAL A 126 -5.42 6.97 -2.73
N GLY A 127 -6.50 6.94 -3.52
CA GLY A 127 -7.53 7.98 -3.50
C GLY A 127 -8.49 7.79 -2.32
N THR A 128 -9.25 8.84 -1.96
CA THR A 128 -10.32 8.67 -0.97
C THR A 128 -11.51 7.92 -1.56
N VAL A 129 -12.24 7.21 -0.70
CA VAL A 129 -13.56 6.64 -1.04
C VAL A 129 -14.61 7.74 -1.01
N SER A 130 -14.63 8.54 0.06
CA SER A 130 -15.55 9.64 0.22
C SER A 130 -14.90 10.99 -0.04
N LYS A 131 -15.71 11.95 -0.48
CA LYS A 131 -15.29 13.32 -0.74
C LYS A 131 -14.70 13.92 0.54
N LYS A 132 -13.47 14.42 0.47
CA LYS A 132 -12.73 14.98 1.60
C LYS A 132 -12.61 14.07 2.84
N ARG A 133 -12.86 12.78 2.69
CA ARG A 133 -12.88 11.79 3.78
C ARG A 133 -13.99 12.05 4.82
N GLU A 134 -15.09 12.66 4.39
CA GLU A 134 -16.20 13.03 5.30
C GLU A 134 -17.23 11.90 5.51
N GLY A 135 -17.13 10.80 4.75
CA GLY A 135 -18.03 9.64 4.88
C GLY A 135 -19.48 9.89 4.40
N ASN A 136 -19.76 10.99 3.69
CA ASN A 136 -21.09 11.41 3.30
C ASN A 136 -21.40 11.15 1.80
N GLU A 137 -20.48 11.51 0.94
CA GLU A 137 -20.59 11.41 -0.53
C GLU A 137 -19.41 10.66 -1.12
N LEU A 138 -19.61 9.94 -2.22
CA LEU A 138 -18.51 9.30 -2.95
C LEU A 138 -17.62 10.35 -3.62
N ALA A 139 -16.32 10.08 -3.61
CA ALA A 139 -15.35 10.79 -4.42
C ALA A 139 -15.41 10.32 -5.89
N GLU A 140 -14.67 10.99 -6.77
CA GLU A 140 -14.60 10.67 -8.21
C GLU A 140 -13.62 9.51 -8.46
N LEU A 141 -14.00 8.28 -8.02
CA LEU A 141 -13.10 7.13 -8.00
C LEU A 141 -12.54 6.81 -9.39
N TYR A 142 -13.37 6.86 -10.44
CA TYR A 142 -12.93 6.55 -11.79
C TYR A 142 -11.94 7.57 -12.33
N ASP A 143 -12.16 8.86 -12.10
CA ASP A 143 -11.22 9.92 -12.51
C ASP A 143 -9.87 9.80 -11.83
N MET A 144 -9.88 9.43 -10.55
CA MET A 144 -8.65 9.11 -9.82
C MET A 144 -7.97 7.86 -10.40
N LYS A 145 -8.73 6.81 -10.77
CA LYS A 145 -8.19 5.59 -11.40
C LYS A 145 -7.42 5.90 -12.68
N VAL A 146 -8.04 6.63 -13.60
CA VAL A 146 -7.41 6.94 -14.90
C VAL A 146 -6.21 7.87 -14.76
N THR A 147 -6.07 8.54 -13.61
CA THR A 147 -4.93 9.42 -13.30
C THR A 147 -3.80 8.67 -12.60
N GLY A 148 -4.05 7.49 -12.03
CA GLY A 148 -3.01 6.64 -11.45
C GLY A 148 -3.28 6.12 -10.04
N ALA A 149 -4.44 6.40 -9.44
CA ALA A 149 -4.81 5.78 -8.16
C ALA A 149 -4.95 4.25 -8.31
N VAL A 150 -4.38 3.51 -7.36
CA VAL A 150 -4.36 2.04 -7.39
C VAL A 150 -5.40 1.42 -6.47
N ALA A 151 -5.82 2.15 -5.44
CA ALA A 151 -6.83 1.74 -4.47
C ALA A 151 -7.55 2.97 -3.90
N TYR A 152 -8.57 2.74 -3.06
CA TYR A 152 -9.36 3.81 -2.43
C TYR A 152 -9.57 3.52 -0.96
N SER A 153 -9.32 4.52 -0.11
CA SER A 153 -9.45 4.44 1.33
C SER A 153 -9.72 5.82 1.91
N ASP A 154 -10.50 5.91 2.98
CA ASP A 154 -10.55 7.14 3.77
C ASP A 154 -9.45 7.19 4.85
N GLY A 155 -8.42 6.35 4.70
CA GLY A 155 -7.27 6.29 5.59
C GLY A 155 -7.68 5.79 6.99
N THR A 156 -7.51 6.65 7.98
CA THR A 156 -7.87 6.38 9.38
C THR A 156 -9.32 6.75 9.73
N HIS A 157 -10.15 7.11 8.73
CA HIS A 157 -11.57 7.37 8.93
C HIS A 157 -12.40 6.20 8.40
N SER A 158 -13.19 5.61 9.27
CA SER A 158 -14.09 4.53 8.90
C SER A 158 -15.34 5.05 8.21
N ILE A 159 -15.78 4.37 7.16
CA ILE A 159 -17.05 4.70 6.48
C ILE A 159 -18.20 4.15 7.30
N GLN A 160 -18.81 4.97 8.14
CA GLN A 160 -19.87 4.56 9.06
C GLN A 160 -21.14 4.11 8.32
N GLN A 161 -21.48 4.77 7.20
CA GLN A 161 -22.70 4.50 6.45
C GLN A 161 -22.56 3.25 5.56
N ALA A 162 -23.23 2.15 5.92
CA ALA A 162 -23.27 0.93 5.12
C ALA A 162 -23.76 1.17 3.66
N GLY A 163 -24.70 2.09 3.48
CA GLY A 163 -25.19 2.49 2.15
C GLY A 163 -24.12 3.16 1.29
N LEU A 164 -23.24 3.97 1.88
CA LEU A 164 -22.12 4.59 1.16
C LEU A 164 -21.08 3.53 0.77
N MET A 165 -20.69 2.65 1.70
CA MET A 165 -19.77 1.54 1.43
C MET A 165 -20.31 0.62 0.33
N SER A 166 -21.59 0.27 0.37
CA SER A 166 -22.23 -0.56 -0.66
C SER A 166 -22.18 0.10 -2.06
N ARG A 167 -22.40 1.43 -2.14
CA ARG A 167 -22.27 2.18 -3.40
C ARG A 167 -20.81 2.27 -3.86
N ALA A 168 -19.87 2.47 -2.95
CA ALA A 168 -18.45 2.50 -3.26
C ALA A 168 -17.97 1.18 -3.87
N LEU A 169 -18.31 0.05 -3.26
CA LEU A 169 -18.01 -1.29 -3.77
C LEU A 169 -18.61 -1.53 -5.16
N LEU A 170 -19.88 -1.16 -5.35
CA LEU A 170 -20.54 -1.30 -6.64
C LEU A 170 -19.89 -0.43 -7.73
N TYR A 171 -19.55 0.81 -7.40
CA TYR A 171 -18.88 1.72 -8.34
C TYR A 171 -17.47 1.23 -8.70
N ALA A 172 -16.69 0.87 -7.69
CA ALA A 172 -15.33 0.35 -7.88
C ALA A 172 -15.31 -0.94 -8.73
N LYS A 173 -16.34 -1.80 -8.62
CA LYS A 173 -16.49 -3.00 -9.43
C LYS A 173 -16.47 -2.70 -10.93
N GLY A 174 -17.10 -1.61 -11.36
CA GLY A 174 -17.23 -1.24 -12.77
C GLY A 174 -15.89 -1.06 -13.51
N PHE A 175 -14.79 -0.80 -12.76
CA PHE A 175 -13.45 -0.59 -13.32
C PHE A 175 -12.36 -1.38 -12.60
N GLY A 176 -12.71 -2.38 -11.80
CA GLY A 176 -11.78 -3.23 -11.06
C GLY A 176 -11.01 -2.50 -9.95
N GLY A 177 -11.61 -1.46 -9.36
CA GLY A 177 -11.02 -0.71 -8.24
C GLY A 177 -11.00 -1.53 -6.95
N LEU A 178 -10.00 -1.32 -6.10
CA LEU A 178 -9.88 -1.94 -4.79
C LEU A 178 -10.28 -0.95 -3.71
N ILE A 179 -11.19 -1.32 -2.82
CA ILE A 179 -11.49 -0.56 -1.60
C ILE A 179 -10.64 -1.10 -0.45
N MET A 180 -9.98 -0.21 0.27
CA MET A 180 -9.23 -0.49 1.50
C MET A 180 -9.97 0.17 2.66
N ALA A 181 -10.64 -0.65 3.48
CA ALA A 181 -11.43 -0.18 4.60
C ALA A 181 -10.58 -0.08 5.88
N PHE A 182 -10.83 0.97 6.66
CA PHE A 182 -10.44 1.07 8.06
C PHE A 182 -11.69 0.72 8.89
N PRO A 183 -11.74 -0.47 9.50
CA PRO A 183 -12.96 -0.99 10.09
C PRO A 183 -13.07 -0.61 11.58
N GLU A 184 -13.61 0.54 11.89
CA GLU A 184 -13.89 0.96 13.25
C GLU A 184 -15.30 1.56 13.34
N ASP A 185 -16.15 1.04 14.22
CA ASP A 185 -17.43 1.64 14.53
C ASP A 185 -17.26 2.75 15.55
N ASP A 186 -17.43 4.01 15.10
CA ASP A 186 -17.22 5.20 15.94
C ASP A 186 -18.13 5.24 17.15
N SER A 187 -19.33 4.63 17.07
CA SER A 187 -20.29 4.62 18.17
C SER A 187 -19.91 3.65 19.29
N ILE A 188 -19.18 2.59 18.93
CA ILE A 188 -18.65 1.60 19.88
C ILE A 188 -17.27 2.03 20.39
N ALA A 189 -16.41 2.53 19.51
CA ALA A 189 -15.07 3.03 19.86
C ALA A 189 -15.18 4.25 20.78
N ALA A 190 -16.17 5.09 20.57
CA ALA A 190 -16.38 6.35 21.23
C ALA A 190 -15.08 7.15 21.27
N ASP A 191 -14.76 8.18 21.75
CA ASP A 191 -13.48 8.92 21.73
C ASP A 191 -12.35 8.28 22.55
N ASN A 192 -12.38 6.96 22.76
CA ASN A 192 -11.36 6.24 23.50
C ASN A 192 -10.01 6.23 22.73
N LYS A 193 -8.89 6.11 23.44
CA LYS A 193 -7.54 6.33 22.88
C LYS A 193 -6.64 5.12 22.97
N MET A 194 -7.14 3.99 23.46
CA MET A 194 -6.38 2.76 23.61
C MET A 194 -7.31 1.56 23.53
N ASN A 195 -6.77 0.40 23.21
CA ASN A 195 -7.54 -0.83 23.20
C ASN A 195 -8.01 -1.23 24.58
N GLU A 196 -9.20 -1.81 24.67
CA GLU A 196 -9.72 -2.41 25.90
C GLU A 196 -8.88 -3.60 26.33
N GLY A 197 -8.46 -3.63 27.57
CA GLY A 197 -7.67 -4.74 28.10
C GLY A 197 -7.15 -4.48 29.52
N GLU A 198 -6.19 -5.29 29.93
CA GLU A 198 -5.60 -5.20 31.26
C GLU A 198 -4.95 -3.82 31.51
N VAL A 199 -4.23 -3.30 30.51
CA VAL A 199 -3.56 -2.00 30.62
C VAL A 199 -4.55 -0.85 30.74
N SER A 200 -5.62 -0.83 29.95
CA SER A 200 -6.64 0.20 30.02
C SER A 200 -7.34 0.18 31.39
N THR A 201 -7.63 -1.00 31.90
CA THR A 201 -8.22 -1.20 33.23
C THR A 201 -7.28 -0.72 34.33
N TYR A 202 -5.99 -1.08 34.25
CA TYR A 202 -4.98 -0.66 35.22
C TYR A 202 -4.81 0.87 35.27
N LEU A 203 -4.88 1.53 34.10
CA LEU A 203 -4.78 2.98 33.98
C LEU A 203 -6.09 3.71 34.33
N GLY A 204 -7.19 2.98 34.56
CA GLY A 204 -8.51 3.58 34.77
C GLY A 204 -9.09 4.30 33.56
N MET A 205 -8.62 3.93 32.35
CA MET A 205 -9.06 4.49 31.07
C MET A 205 -10.07 3.55 30.40
N LYS A 206 -11.08 4.13 29.77
CA LYS A 206 -11.96 3.34 28.89
C LYS A 206 -11.18 2.93 27.63
N GLY A 207 -11.23 1.65 27.32
CA GLY A 207 -10.65 1.09 26.09
C GLY A 207 -11.64 1.00 24.94
N ILE A 208 -11.12 0.89 23.73
CA ILE A 208 -11.88 0.54 22.52
C ILE A 208 -12.04 -0.98 22.52
N PRO A 209 -13.26 -1.53 22.59
CA PRO A 209 -13.45 -2.96 22.56
C PRO A 209 -13.23 -3.50 21.14
N ASN A 210 -12.65 -4.70 21.00
CA ASN A 210 -12.47 -5.37 19.72
C ASN A 210 -13.77 -5.52 18.91
N LEU A 211 -14.90 -5.38 19.57
CA LEU A 211 -16.21 -5.37 18.95
C LEU A 211 -16.37 -4.24 17.93
N ALA A 212 -15.76 -3.07 18.17
CA ALA A 212 -15.82 -1.92 17.26
C ALA A 212 -15.28 -2.28 15.87
N GLU A 213 -14.19 -3.04 15.83
CA GLU A 213 -13.60 -3.52 14.59
C GLU A 213 -14.37 -4.71 14.00
N SER A 214 -14.70 -5.70 14.81
CA SER A 214 -15.33 -6.95 14.36
C SER A 214 -16.68 -6.72 13.67
N VAL A 215 -17.49 -5.79 14.17
CA VAL A 215 -18.78 -5.41 13.58
C VAL A 215 -18.58 -4.82 12.18
N MET A 216 -17.61 -3.92 12.03
CA MET A 216 -17.34 -3.25 10.75
C MET A 216 -16.72 -4.19 9.73
N ILE A 217 -15.79 -5.06 10.13
CA ILE A 217 -15.24 -6.11 9.27
C ILE A 217 -16.37 -7.02 8.76
N SER A 218 -17.23 -7.51 9.67
CA SER A 218 -18.34 -8.38 9.29
C SER A 218 -19.28 -7.68 8.31
N ARG A 219 -19.64 -6.43 8.57
CA ARG A 219 -20.47 -5.62 7.67
C ARG A 219 -19.85 -5.50 6.28
N ASP A 220 -18.56 -5.14 6.21
CA ASP A 220 -17.89 -4.86 4.95
C ASP A 220 -17.67 -6.13 4.13
N LEU A 221 -17.41 -7.26 4.79
CA LEU A 221 -17.32 -8.57 4.14
C LEU A 221 -18.66 -9.00 3.54
N PHE A 222 -19.77 -8.86 4.27
CA PHE A 222 -21.12 -9.15 3.74
C PHE A 222 -21.46 -8.25 2.54
N LEU A 223 -21.12 -6.96 2.61
CA LEU A 223 -21.34 -6.04 1.50
C LEU A 223 -20.49 -6.40 0.29
N ALA A 224 -19.23 -6.76 0.49
CA ALA A 224 -18.31 -7.16 -0.58
C ALA A 224 -18.77 -8.46 -1.24
N GLU A 225 -19.15 -9.48 -0.45
CA GLU A 225 -19.70 -10.74 -0.96
C GLU A 225 -20.96 -10.50 -1.79
N TYR A 226 -21.93 -9.75 -1.27
CA TYR A 226 -23.16 -9.42 -1.98
C TYR A 226 -22.91 -8.68 -3.29
N LYS A 227 -21.88 -7.84 -3.36
CA LYS A 227 -21.49 -7.10 -4.58
C LYS A 227 -20.54 -7.89 -5.49
N HIS A 228 -20.09 -9.07 -5.09
CA HIS A 228 -19.04 -9.83 -5.77
C HIS A 228 -17.79 -8.96 -6.03
N GLN A 229 -17.33 -8.25 -5.02
CA GLN A 229 -16.20 -7.33 -5.05
C GLN A 229 -15.19 -7.72 -3.96
N ARG A 230 -13.95 -7.26 -4.14
CA ARG A 230 -12.89 -7.40 -3.15
C ARG A 230 -12.85 -6.17 -2.24
N VAL A 231 -12.65 -6.41 -0.98
CA VAL A 231 -12.33 -5.39 0.02
C VAL A 231 -11.07 -5.85 0.76
N LEU A 232 -10.17 -4.91 1.01
CA LEU A 232 -9.04 -5.12 1.90
C LEU A 232 -9.39 -4.43 3.22
N THR A 233 -9.40 -5.17 4.31
CA THR A 233 -9.55 -4.59 5.64
C THR A 233 -8.17 -4.35 6.24
N ARG A 234 -7.98 -3.19 6.82
CA ARG A 234 -6.78 -2.85 7.58
C ARG A 234 -7.09 -3.05 9.05
N ASP A 235 -6.13 -3.54 9.81
CA ASP A 235 -6.24 -3.64 11.27
C ASP A 235 -6.37 -2.23 11.88
N ALA A 236 -7.32 -2.04 12.77
CA ALA A 236 -7.53 -0.80 13.51
C ALA A 236 -6.74 -0.78 14.83
N SER A 237 -6.18 -1.92 15.22
CA SER A 237 -5.50 -2.11 16.51
C SER A 237 -4.00 -1.81 16.50
N ASP A 238 -3.43 -1.36 15.36
CA ASP A 238 -2.01 -0.99 15.23
C ASP A 238 -1.70 0.43 15.70
#